data_15473b4a070f7429ae5a1e81feff872a
#
_entry.id   15473b4a070f7429ae5a1e81feff872a
#
_cell.length_a   1.000
_cell.length_b   1.000
_cell.length_c   1.000
_cell.angle_alpha   90.00
_cell.angle_beta   90.00
_cell.angle_gamma   90.00
#
_symmetry.space_group_name_H-M   'P 1'
#
loop_
_entity.id
_entity.type
_entity.pdbx_description
1 polymer ?
#
loop_
_entity_poly.entity_id
_entity_poly.type
_entity_poly.pdbx_seq_one_letter_code
_entity_poly.pdbx_strand_id
1 'polypeptide(L)'
;MYRFIAALIDKATQQDPYLVNQLTMTPDYLKKVDFEKAVQIYKDRFANPADFTFVFVGNYDEKVMDELLCVYLGSMKTNNKKENFDATVFKPDFKGVQKDVVLYGQEEQAWMGLYFEQPFDYTPKNNITVSVLGDVLEQYLLEIVREKMGDVYSPMLQMGASKYPSPTYTLMIMLSCSPQKTDKLADVCLDILKTVGKKGTDKKTLAKVKKQLISTREKNIQTNSFWRSYIQGKVLYGDDINAVNEYADMVNSVTKKDLVNFMKKYFNYDNYTRVDLKPEK
;
A
#
# COMPACT_ATOMS: atom_id res chain seq x y z
N MET A 1 9.92 15.28 4.31
CA MET A 1 9.36 14.02 3.80
C MET A 1 8.79 13.16 4.93
N TYR A 2 9.61 12.61 5.85
CA TYR A 2 9.18 11.69 6.90
C TYR A 2 8.01 12.21 7.77
N ARG A 3 8.15 13.44 8.33
CA ARG A 3 7.09 14.09 9.13
C ARG A 3 5.79 14.29 8.35
N PHE A 4 5.90 14.57 7.08
CA PHE A 4 4.76 14.75 6.20
C PHE A 4 3.98 13.44 5.99
N ILE A 5 4.70 12.36 5.66
CA ILE A 5 4.08 11.02 5.51
C ILE A 5 3.45 10.57 6.83
N ALA A 6 4.15 10.80 7.95
CA ALA A 6 3.63 10.50 9.27
C ALA A 6 2.32 11.24 9.55
N ALA A 7 2.28 12.55 9.31
CA ALA A 7 1.07 13.35 9.52
C ALA A 7 -0.08 12.93 8.60
N LEU A 8 0.22 12.59 7.34
CA LEU A 8 -0.79 12.10 6.40
C LEU A 8 -1.42 10.79 6.88
N ILE A 9 -0.59 9.83 7.31
CA ILE A 9 -1.07 8.55 7.82
C ILE A 9 -1.81 8.73 9.15
N ASP A 10 -1.26 9.49 10.11
CA ASP A 10 -1.92 9.75 11.39
C ASP A 10 -3.31 10.39 11.20
N LYS A 11 -3.41 11.33 10.28
CA LYS A 11 -4.68 11.97 9.98
C LYS A 11 -5.64 10.99 9.28
N ALA A 12 -5.15 10.18 8.36
CA ALA A 12 -5.94 9.20 7.63
C ALA A 12 -6.48 8.09 8.54
N THR A 13 -5.65 7.61 9.47
CA THR A 13 -6.03 6.56 10.44
C THR A 13 -6.75 7.11 11.65
N GLN A 14 -6.89 8.44 11.77
CA GLN A 14 -7.57 9.14 12.87
C GLN A 14 -7.10 8.71 14.25
N GLN A 15 -5.81 8.41 14.37
CA GLN A 15 -5.18 7.94 15.61
C GLN A 15 -5.78 6.62 16.12
N ASP A 16 -6.24 5.74 15.23
CA ASP A 16 -6.65 4.40 15.61
C ASP A 16 -5.53 3.74 16.43
N PRO A 17 -5.79 3.32 17.68
CA PRO A 17 -4.76 2.76 18.55
C PRO A 17 -4.14 1.47 18.02
N TYR A 18 -4.82 0.76 17.12
CA TYR A 18 -4.30 -0.43 16.43
C TYR A 18 -3.44 -0.10 15.20
N LEU A 19 -3.58 1.12 14.68
CA LEU A 19 -2.81 1.63 13.56
C LEU A 19 -1.80 2.70 14.01
N VAL A 20 -1.37 2.65 15.28
CA VAL A 20 -0.38 3.57 15.83
C VAL A 20 0.79 3.67 14.88
N ASN A 21 0.99 4.87 14.43
CA ASN A 21 1.95 5.20 13.40
C ASN A 21 3.38 4.96 13.91
N GLN A 22 4.02 3.92 13.43
CA GLN A 22 5.42 3.63 13.71
C GLN A 22 6.36 4.76 13.27
N LEU A 23 5.85 5.69 12.46
CA LEU A 23 6.60 6.84 11.95
C LEU A 23 6.66 8.00 12.96
N THR A 24 5.85 7.99 14.01
CA THR A 24 5.84 9.03 15.06
C THR A 24 6.56 8.63 16.35
N MET A 25 7.53 7.74 16.27
CA MET A 25 8.37 7.42 17.43
C MET A 25 9.20 8.65 17.85
N THR A 26 8.61 9.49 18.67
CA THR A 26 9.30 10.60 19.32
C THR A 26 10.07 10.12 20.55
N PRO A 27 11.10 10.87 21.03
CA PRO A 27 11.76 10.55 22.28
C PRO A 27 10.78 10.39 23.46
N ASP A 28 9.70 11.17 23.48
CA ASP A 28 8.68 11.10 24.55
C ASP A 28 7.78 9.87 24.41
N TYR A 29 7.54 9.41 23.19
CA TYR A 29 6.88 8.13 22.95
C TYR A 29 7.76 6.97 23.44
N LEU A 30 9.06 6.99 23.11
CA LEU A 30 10.00 5.95 23.55
C LEU A 30 10.11 5.85 25.09
N LYS A 31 9.99 6.95 25.82
CA LYS A 31 9.96 6.94 27.29
C LYS A 31 8.74 6.19 27.89
N LYS A 32 7.66 6.03 27.11
CA LYS A 32 6.44 5.30 27.53
C LYS A 32 6.52 3.80 27.23
N VAL A 33 7.55 3.34 26.53
CA VAL A 33 7.72 1.93 26.21
C VAL A 33 8.16 1.18 27.46
N ASP A 34 7.33 0.24 27.89
CA ASP A 34 7.65 -0.71 28.93
C ASP A 34 8.41 -1.89 28.31
N PHE A 35 9.72 -1.93 28.55
CA PHE A 35 10.60 -2.95 27.97
C PHE A 35 10.24 -4.36 28.46
N GLU A 36 9.92 -4.52 29.75
CA GLU A 36 9.59 -5.84 30.31
C GLU A 36 8.30 -6.38 29.71
N LYS A 37 7.28 -5.51 29.57
CA LYS A 37 6.03 -5.85 28.87
C LYS A 37 6.26 -6.19 27.39
N ALA A 38 7.13 -5.46 26.71
CA ALA A 38 7.48 -5.76 25.32
C ALA A 38 8.15 -7.14 25.20
N VAL A 39 9.07 -7.48 26.10
CA VAL A 39 9.72 -8.80 26.16
C VAL A 39 8.70 -9.89 26.48
N GLN A 40 7.75 -9.63 27.39
CA GLN A 40 6.70 -10.60 27.71
C GLN A 40 5.79 -10.86 26.48
N ILE A 41 5.35 -9.81 25.81
CA ILE A 41 4.55 -9.94 24.56
C ILE A 41 5.32 -10.75 23.51
N TYR A 42 6.61 -10.45 23.32
CA TYR A 42 7.44 -11.21 22.39
C TYR A 42 7.47 -12.71 22.75
N LYS A 43 7.75 -13.03 24.02
CA LYS A 43 7.77 -14.42 24.48
C LYS A 43 6.43 -15.11 24.26
N ASP A 44 5.32 -14.46 24.61
CA ASP A 44 3.98 -15.01 24.43
C ASP A 44 3.64 -15.30 22.97
N ARG A 45 4.00 -14.38 22.07
CA ARG A 45 3.72 -14.52 20.62
C ARG A 45 4.61 -15.56 19.95
N PHE A 46 5.84 -15.75 20.42
CA PHE A 46 6.80 -16.67 19.83
C PHE A 46 6.94 -18.00 20.58
N ALA A 47 6.21 -18.18 21.68
CA ALA A 47 6.24 -19.42 22.47
C ALA A 47 5.55 -20.62 21.79
N ASN A 48 4.63 -20.35 20.87
CA ASN A 48 3.86 -21.38 20.18
C ASN A 48 3.94 -21.20 18.66
N PRO A 49 4.76 -22.00 17.96
CA PRO A 49 4.93 -21.89 16.51
C PRO A 49 3.80 -22.57 15.69
N ALA A 50 2.69 -22.97 16.30
CA ALA A 50 1.59 -23.67 15.62
C ALA A 50 1.01 -22.87 14.43
N ASP A 51 1.10 -21.54 14.47
CA ASP A 51 0.61 -20.62 13.43
C ASP A 51 1.74 -20.12 12.52
N PHE A 52 2.97 -20.54 12.75
CA PHE A 52 4.09 -20.03 11.98
C PHE A 52 4.19 -20.73 10.63
N THR A 53 4.42 -19.95 9.60
CA THR A 53 4.84 -20.42 8.29
C THR A 53 6.21 -19.86 7.99
N PHE A 54 7.17 -20.73 7.76
CA PHE A 54 8.53 -20.36 7.39
C PHE A 54 8.71 -20.46 5.88
N VAL A 55 9.19 -19.41 5.26
CA VAL A 55 9.43 -19.34 3.82
C VAL A 55 10.92 -19.16 3.56
N PHE A 56 11.53 -20.15 2.92
CA PHE A 56 12.92 -20.14 2.51
C PHE A 56 13.00 -20.07 0.99
N VAL A 57 13.75 -19.13 0.48
CA VAL A 57 13.97 -18.95 -0.96
C VAL A 57 15.45 -18.65 -1.21
N GLY A 58 16.09 -19.50 -1.99
CA GLY A 58 17.50 -19.34 -2.30
C GLY A 58 18.09 -20.60 -2.92
N ASN A 59 19.39 -20.58 -3.11
CA ASN A 59 20.16 -21.76 -3.50
C ASN A 59 20.79 -22.39 -2.24
N TYR A 60 20.36 -23.58 -1.86
CA TYR A 60 20.85 -24.30 -0.70
C TYR A 60 20.88 -25.81 -0.99
N ASP A 61 21.70 -26.54 -0.24
CA ASP A 61 21.68 -28.00 -0.25
C ASP A 61 20.45 -28.50 0.52
N GLU A 62 19.57 -29.23 -0.16
CA GLU A 62 18.30 -29.69 0.43
C GLU A 62 18.53 -30.62 1.64
N LYS A 63 19.53 -31.50 1.59
CA LYS A 63 19.80 -32.44 2.70
C LYS A 63 20.28 -31.69 3.94
N VAL A 64 21.20 -30.76 3.77
CA VAL A 64 21.67 -29.91 4.87
C VAL A 64 20.53 -29.06 5.42
N MET A 65 19.69 -28.53 4.55
CA MET A 65 18.53 -27.73 4.96
C MET A 65 17.54 -28.56 5.76
N ASP A 66 17.21 -29.77 5.31
CA ASP A 66 16.29 -30.70 6.01
C ASP A 66 16.81 -31.02 7.42
N GLU A 67 18.08 -31.33 7.57
CA GLU A 67 18.70 -31.57 8.87
C GLU A 67 18.56 -30.33 9.79
N LEU A 68 18.87 -29.13 9.27
CA LEU A 68 18.75 -27.90 10.03
C LEU A 68 17.29 -27.57 10.39
N LEU A 69 16.37 -27.78 9.47
CA LEU A 69 14.93 -27.58 9.74
C LEU A 69 14.44 -28.53 10.84
N CYS A 70 14.83 -29.79 10.81
CA CYS A 70 14.49 -30.75 11.86
C CYS A 70 15.04 -30.32 13.23
N VAL A 71 16.30 -29.84 13.26
CA VAL A 71 16.95 -29.44 14.51
C VAL A 71 16.37 -28.13 15.06
N TYR A 72 16.22 -27.12 14.22
CA TYR A 72 15.87 -25.76 14.69
C TYR A 72 14.37 -25.45 14.68
N LEU A 73 13.63 -26.00 13.72
CA LEU A 73 12.18 -25.76 13.63
C LEU A 73 11.39 -26.96 14.15
N GLY A 74 11.77 -28.17 13.78
CA GLY A 74 11.08 -29.37 14.21
C GLY A 74 11.17 -29.65 15.73
N SER A 75 12.19 -29.10 16.41
CA SER A 75 12.36 -29.19 17.86
C SER A 75 11.58 -28.14 18.65
N MET A 76 10.95 -27.16 17.99
CA MET A 76 10.17 -26.15 18.68
C MET A 76 8.94 -26.75 19.36
N LYS A 77 8.75 -26.41 20.63
CA LYS A 77 7.56 -26.87 21.37
C LYS A 77 6.32 -26.16 20.86
N THR A 78 5.27 -26.92 20.59
CA THR A 78 3.96 -26.40 20.20
C THR A 78 2.86 -27.01 21.04
N ASN A 79 1.79 -26.26 21.27
CA ASN A 79 0.57 -26.77 21.89
C ASN A 79 -0.53 -27.08 20.85
N ASN A 80 -0.21 -27.00 19.55
CA ASN A 80 -1.13 -27.22 18.43
C ASN A 80 -2.39 -26.32 18.40
N LYS A 81 -2.43 -25.28 19.22
CA LYS A 81 -3.50 -24.28 19.18
C LYS A 81 -3.12 -23.18 18.23
N LYS A 82 -4.01 -22.88 17.30
CA LYS A 82 -3.89 -21.76 16.39
C LYS A 82 -4.61 -20.54 16.95
N GLU A 83 -4.04 -19.37 16.76
CA GLU A 83 -4.72 -18.11 17.08
C GLU A 83 -5.77 -17.79 15.98
N ASN A 84 -6.89 -17.24 16.39
CA ASN A 84 -7.90 -16.74 15.47
C ASN A 84 -7.70 -15.24 15.28
N PHE A 85 -7.58 -14.81 14.04
CA PHE A 85 -7.58 -13.41 13.70
C PHE A 85 -9.02 -12.87 13.69
N ASP A 86 -9.31 -11.93 14.59
CA ASP A 86 -10.60 -11.24 14.60
C ASP A 86 -10.53 -9.94 13.80
N ALA A 87 -10.98 -9.99 12.55
CA ALA A 87 -11.03 -8.84 11.67
C ALA A 87 -12.07 -7.78 12.11
N THR A 88 -13.00 -8.12 12.99
CA THR A 88 -14.07 -7.19 13.42
C THR A 88 -13.55 -6.06 14.31
N VAL A 89 -12.35 -6.24 14.88
CA VAL A 89 -11.66 -5.22 15.68
C VAL A 89 -11.22 -4.03 14.79
N PHE A 90 -10.96 -4.29 13.52
CA PHE A 90 -10.48 -3.29 12.56
C PHE A 90 -11.65 -2.78 11.73
N LYS A 91 -12.25 -1.69 12.16
CA LYS A 91 -13.31 -1.02 11.39
C LYS A 91 -12.74 0.25 10.80
N PRO A 92 -12.52 0.32 9.48
CA PRO A 92 -12.17 1.57 8.83
C PRO A 92 -13.28 2.59 9.08
N ASP A 93 -12.93 3.72 9.68
CA ASP A 93 -13.88 4.79 9.94
C ASP A 93 -13.71 5.87 8.88
N PHE A 94 -14.57 5.85 7.88
CA PHE A 94 -14.54 6.79 6.76
C PHE A 94 -15.35 8.04 7.08
N LYS A 95 -14.68 9.10 7.54
CA LYS A 95 -15.31 10.33 8.06
C LYS A 95 -15.41 11.49 7.06
N GLY A 96 -15.46 11.20 5.77
CA GLY A 96 -15.52 12.25 4.76
C GLY A 96 -14.14 12.87 4.47
N VAL A 97 -14.13 14.12 4.01
CA VAL A 97 -12.89 14.81 3.65
C VAL A 97 -12.23 15.37 4.91
N GLN A 98 -11.01 14.88 5.19
CA GLN A 98 -10.16 15.38 6.26
C GLN A 98 -9.04 16.22 5.68
N LYS A 99 -8.78 17.42 6.28
CA LYS A 99 -7.68 18.30 5.84
C LYS A 99 -6.83 18.70 7.03
N ASP A 100 -5.51 18.81 6.80
CA ASP A 100 -4.57 19.31 7.78
C ASP A 100 -3.39 20.02 7.11
N VAL A 101 -2.70 20.87 7.86
CA VAL A 101 -1.50 21.57 7.42
C VAL A 101 -0.42 21.41 8.48
N VAL A 102 0.71 20.86 8.07
CA VAL A 102 1.91 20.75 8.91
C VAL A 102 2.87 21.86 8.52
N LEU A 103 3.24 22.69 9.49
CA LEU A 103 4.26 23.72 9.30
C LEU A 103 5.62 23.15 9.71
N TYR A 104 6.59 23.19 8.81
CA TYR A 104 7.94 22.70 9.06
C TYR A 104 8.96 23.18 8.04
N GLY A 105 10.09 23.69 8.54
CA GLY A 105 11.21 24.16 7.72
C GLY A 105 11.03 25.61 7.22
N GLN A 106 12.08 26.14 6.59
CA GLN A 106 12.12 27.53 6.10
C GLN A 106 12.25 27.61 4.58
N GLU A 107 12.40 26.48 3.89
CA GLU A 107 12.51 26.43 2.44
C GLU A 107 11.16 26.74 1.78
N GLU A 108 11.17 27.52 0.68
CA GLU A 108 9.96 27.80 -0.11
C GLU A 108 9.47 26.57 -0.91
N GLN A 109 9.42 25.43 -0.25
CA GLN A 109 8.95 24.17 -0.79
C GLN A 109 7.83 23.61 0.10
N ALA A 110 6.74 23.18 -0.53
CA ALA A 110 5.65 22.49 0.11
C ALA A 110 5.50 21.06 -0.45
N TRP A 111 4.82 20.23 0.32
CA TRP A 111 4.33 18.93 -0.13
C TRP A 111 2.83 18.88 0.04
N MET A 112 2.13 18.40 -0.97
CA MET A 112 0.71 18.09 -0.93
C MET A 112 0.51 16.59 -1.02
N GLY A 113 -0.24 16.02 -0.07
CA GLY A 113 -0.58 14.60 -0.03
C GLY A 113 -2.08 14.37 -0.03
N LEU A 114 -2.51 13.42 -0.84
CA LEU A 114 -3.85 12.85 -0.82
C LEU A 114 -3.77 11.38 -0.49
N TYR A 115 -4.60 10.93 0.45
CA TYR A 115 -4.70 9.54 0.85
C TYR A 115 -6.16 9.09 0.80
N PHE A 116 -6.40 8.02 0.06
CA PHE A 116 -7.69 7.33 -0.01
C PHE A 116 -7.49 5.92 0.51
N GLU A 117 -8.36 5.50 1.39
CA GLU A 117 -8.50 4.11 1.81
C GLU A 117 -9.97 3.77 1.79
N GLN A 118 -10.36 2.76 1.05
CA GLN A 118 -11.76 2.43 0.84
C GLN A 118 -11.97 0.92 0.71
N PRO A 119 -13.11 0.42 1.17
CA PRO A 119 -13.41 -1.00 1.09
C PRO A 119 -13.66 -1.44 -0.35
N PHE A 120 -13.29 -2.66 -0.65
CA PHE A 120 -13.59 -3.29 -1.93
C PHE A 120 -13.67 -4.81 -1.82
N ASP A 121 -14.25 -5.47 -2.82
CA ASP A 121 -14.25 -6.93 -2.88
C ASP A 121 -12.86 -7.42 -3.29
N TYR A 122 -12.15 -8.08 -2.35
CA TYR A 122 -10.84 -8.65 -2.61
C TYR A 122 -10.98 -9.90 -3.48
N THR A 123 -10.79 -9.74 -4.78
CA THR A 123 -10.79 -10.82 -5.77
C THR A 123 -9.56 -10.70 -6.67
N PRO A 124 -9.06 -11.80 -7.29
CA PRO A 124 -7.93 -11.71 -8.22
C PRO A 124 -8.14 -10.67 -9.31
N LYS A 125 -9.35 -10.58 -9.87
CA LYS A 125 -9.70 -9.59 -10.91
C LYS A 125 -9.64 -8.15 -10.38
N ASN A 126 -10.17 -7.90 -9.19
CA ASN A 126 -10.14 -6.56 -8.62
C ASN A 126 -8.72 -6.16 -8.22
N ASN A 127 -7.91 -7.09 -7.68
CA ASN A 127 -6.53 -6.81 -7.30
C ASN A 127 -5.68 -6.42 -8.52
N ILE A 128 -5.80 -7.15 -9.63
CA ILE A 128 -5.07 -6.77 -10.84
C ILE A 128 -5.62 -5.48 -11.45
N THR A 129 -6.92 -5.21 -11.31
CA THR A 129 -7.53 -3.95 -11.74
C THR A 129 -6.97 -2.77 -10.93
N VAL A 130 -6.78 -2.90 -9.61
CA VAL A 130 -6.12 -1.90 -8.77
C VAL A 130 -4.71 -1.60 -9.28
N SER A 131 -3.91 -2.63 -9.60
CA SER A 131 -2.55 -2.44 -10.12
C SER A 131 -2.55 -1.69 -11.46
N VAL A 132 -3.40 -2.11 -12.40
CA VAL A 132 -3.51 -1.45 -13.73
C VAL A 132 -4.03 -0.02 -13.58
N LEU A 133 -5.01 0.21 -12.69
CA LEU A 133 -5.56 1.53 -12.44
C LEU A 133 -4.52 2.47 -11.83
N GLY A 134 -3.73 1.99 -10.87
CA GLY A 134 -2.65 2.75 -10.25
C GLY A 134 -1.66 3.27 -11.30
N ASP A 135 -1.14 2.38 -12.15
CA ASP A 135 -0.20 2.75 -13.20
C ASP A 135 -0.83 3.68 -14.26
N VAL A 136 -2.12 3.50 -14.58
CA VAL A 136 -2.84 4.41 -15.47
C VAL A 136 -2.95 5.81 -14.85
N LEU A 137 -3.33 5.90 -13.58
CA LEU A 137 -3.41 7.17 -12.87
C LEU A 137 -2.05 7.86 -12.77
N GLU A 138 -0.99 7.09 -12.53
CA GLU A 138 0.39 7.61 -12.50
C GLU A 138 0.79 8.21 -13.86
N GLN A 139 0.49 7.54 -14.99
CA GLN A 139 0.77 8.09 -16.32
C GLN A 139 0.06 9.43 -16.55
N TYR A 140 -1.22 9.53 -16.20
CA TYR A 140 -1.96 10.80 -16.32
C TYR A 140 -1.43 11.90 -15.38
N LEU A 141 -1.06 11.52 -14.16
CA LEU A 141 -0.48 12.44 -13.20
C LEU A 141 0.85 13.02 -13.72
N LEU A 142 1.74 12.15 -14.21
CA LEU A 142 3.04 12.54 -14.77
C LEU A 142 2.88 13.47 -15.98
N GLU A 143 1.95 13.15 -16.90
CA GLU A 143 1.69 13.93 -18.09
C GLU A 143 1.14 15.33 -17.75
N ILE A 144 0.07 15.40 -16.95
CA ILE A 144 -0.60 16.65 -16.62
C ILE A 144 0.27 17.56 -15.74
N VAL A 145 0.98 16.96 -14.79
CA VAL A 145 1.86 17.72 -13.90
C VAL A 145 3.04 18.32 -14.65
N ARG A 146 3.68 17.56 -15.56
CA ARG A 146 4.77 18.07 -16.40
C ARG A 146 4.32 19.15 -17.34
N GLU A 147 3.19 18.97 -18.02
CA GLU A 147 2.73 19.90 -19.05
C GLU A 147 2.13 21.20 -18.50
N LYS A 148 1.40 21.12 -17.37
CA LYS A 148 0.60 22.24 -16.87
C LYS A 148 1.21 23.00 -15.70
N MET A 149 2.16 22.40 -14.99
CA MET A 149 2.54 22.91 -13.66
C MET A 149 4.02 23.28 -13.52
N GLY A 150 4.87 22.94 -14.49
CA GLY A 150 6.30 23.37 -14.60
C GLY A 150 7.22 23.24 -13.37
N ASP A 151 6.70 23.48 -12.18
CA ASP A 151 7.43 23.59 -10.91
C ASP A 151 7.12 22.43 -9.96
N VAL A 152 6.60 21.30 -10.46
CA VAL A 152 6.33 20.12 -9.63
C VAL A 152 7.45 19.12 -9.78
N TYR A 153 8.08 18.83 -8.67
CA TYR A 153 9.17 17.85 -8.61
C TYR A 153 8.63 16.50 -8.15
N SER A 154 9.00 15.45 -8.89
CA SER A 154 8.83 14.05 -8.52
C SER A 154 7.42 13.68 -8.01
N PRO A 155 6.38 13.68 -8.87
CA PRO A 155 5.09 13.17 -8.47
C PRO A 155 5.22 11.69 -8.09
N MET A 156 4.63 11.33 -6.96
CA MET A 156 4.59 9.96 -6.45
C MET A 156 3.14 9.53 -6.33
N LEU A 157 2.78 8.43 -6.97
CA LEU A 157 1.49 7.80 -6.83
C LEU A 157 1.70 6.33 -6.47
N GLN A 158 1.04 5.89 -5.42
CA GLN A 158 1.02 4.48 -5.02
C GLN A 158 -0.42 4.04 -4.86
N MET A 159 -0.79 2.95 -5.50
CA MET A 159 -2.08 2.31 -5.32
C MET A 159 -1.87 0.82 -5.03
N GLY A 160 -2.55 0.32 -4.01
CA GLY A 160 -2.39 -1.06 -3.57
C GLY A 160 -3.68 -1.63 -2.99
N ALA A 161 -3.72 -2.95 -2.86
CA ALA A 161 -4.83 -3.69 -2.29
C ALA A 161 -4.35 -4.54 -1.12
N SER A 162 -5.13 -4.60 -0.04
CA SER A 162 -4.90 -5.47 1.11
C SER A 162 -6.15 -6.28 1.41
N LYS A 163 -5.96 -7.54 1.84
CA LYS A 163 -7.04 -8.40 2.33
C LYS A 163 -7.25 -8.23 3.83
N TYR A 164 -6.17 -7.95 4.56
CA TYR A 164 -6.16 -7.82 6.01
C TYR A 164 -5.67 -6.43 6.43
N PRO A 165 -6.17 -5.90 7.57
CA PRO A 165 -7.17 -6.48 8.49
C PRO A 165 -8.57 -6.56 7.90
N SER A 166 -8.92 -5.71 6.95
CA SER A 166 -10.18 -5.77 6.18
C SER A 166 -9.88 -5.52 4.69
N PRO A 167 -10.69 -6.06 3.76
CA PRO A 167 -10.46 -5.85 2.34
C PRO A 167 -10.57 -4.37 1.96
N THR A 168 -9.42 -3.72 1.75
CA THR A 168 -9.31 -2.31 1.34
C THR A 168 -8.34 -2.14 0.19
N TYR A 169 -8.56 -1.11 -0.61
CA TYR A 169 -7.50 -0.55 -1.44
C TYR A 169 -7.10 0.83 -0.92
N THR A 170 -5.84 1.16 -1.11
CA THR A 170 -5.28 2.46 -0.78
C THR A 170 -4.79 3.16 -2.04
N LEU A 171 -4.94 4.47 -2.11
CA LEU A 171 -4.32 5.33 -3.11
C LEU A 171 -3.66 6.49 -2.38
N MET A 172 -2.37 6.66 -2.57
CA MET A 172 -1.60 7.77 -2.05
C MET A 172 -0.98 8.55 -3.21
N ILE A 173 -1.20 9.85 -3.22
CA ILE A 173 -0.61 10.79 -4.17
C ILE A 173 0.18 11.83 -3.37
N MET A 174 1.45 12.01 -3.69
CA MET A 174 2.30 13.02 -3.07
C MET A 174 3.01 13.83 -4.14
N LEU A 175 2.97 15.15 -3.99
CA LEU A 175 3.56 16.10 -4.92
C LEU A 175 4.31 17.18 -4.15
N SER A 176 5.51 17.50 -4.57
CA SER A 176 6.20 18.70 -4.07
C SER A 176 5.99 19.88 -5.02
N CYS A 177 5.79 21.06 -4.45
CA CYS A 177 5.49 22.28 -5.19
C CYS A 177 5.81 23.53 -4.38
N SER A 178 5.62 24.69 -4.97
CA SER A 178 5.60 25.95 -4.21
C SER A 178 4.36 26.02 -3.28
N PRO A 179 4.49 26.63 -2.08
CA PRO A 179 3.44 26.64 -1.05
C PRO A 179 2.07 27.15 -1.51
N GLN A 180 2.06 28.06 -2.49
CA GLN A 180 0.85 28.68 -3.03
C GLN A 180 0.09 27.77 -4.01
N LYS A 181 0.71 26.67 -4.46
CA LYS A 181 0.15 25.79 -5.50
C LYS A 181 -0.52 24.53 -4.94
N THR A 182 -0.45 24.28 -3.63
CA THR A 182 -0.97 23.05 -3.03
C THR A 182 -2.45 22.82 -3.31
N ASP A 183 -3.29 23.86 -3.23
CA ASP A 183 -4.73 23.76 -3.51
C ASP A 183 -4.99 23.42 -4.98
N LYS A 184 -4.34 24.14 -5.89
CA LYS A 184 -4.49 23.90 -7.33
C LYS A 184 -4.05 22.48 -7.72
N LEU A 185 -2.98 21.96 -7.10
CA LEU A 185 -2.52 20.61 -7.36
C LEU A 185 -3.47 19.55 -6.83
N ALA A 186 -4.05 19.76 -5.65
CA ALA A 186 -5.07 18.87 -5.11
C ALA A 186 -6.27 18.79 -6.05
N ASP A 187 -6.76 19.94 -6.56
CA ASP A 187 -7.86 19.97 -7.52
C ASP A 187 -7.51 19.24 -8.82
N VAL A 188 -6.32 19.44 -9.35
CA VAL A 188 -5.84 18.74 -10.56
C VAL A 188 -5.81 17.21 -10.33
N CYS A 189 -5.32 16.76 -9.18
CA CYS A 189 -5.32 15.33 -8.84
C CYS A 189 -6.74 14.77 -8.78
N LEU A 190 -7.65 15.46 -8.09
CA LEU A 190 -9.06 15.05 -8.00
C LEU A 190 -9.74 15.02 -9.37
N ASP A 191 -9.43 15.98 -10.25
CA ASP A 191 -9.97 16.02 -11.61
C ASP A 191 -9.44 14.86 -12.48
N ILE A 192 -8.17 14.46 -12.32
CA ILE A 192 -7.63 13.27 -12.95
C ILE A 192 -8.43 12.03 -12.51
N LEU A 193 -8.61 11.85 -11.20
CA LEU A 193 -9.36 10.72 -10.65
C LEU A 193 -10.79 10.70 -11.19
N LYS A 194 -11.50 11.82 -11.18
CA LYS A 194 -12.86 11.95 -11.73
C LYS A 194 -12.91 11.67 -13.23
N THR A 195 -11.91 12.13 -13.99
CA THR A 195 -11.83 11.93 -15.44
C THR A 195 -11.63 10.47 -15.77
N VAL A 196 -10.67 9.80 -15.11
CA VAL A 196 -10.44 8.37 -15.29
C VAL A 196 -11.63 7.55 -14.83
N GLY A 197 -12.26 7.91 -13.71
CA GLY A 197 -13.47 7.26 -13.23
C GLY A 197 -14.66 7.35 -14.18
N LYS A 198 -14.77 8.45 -14.91
CA LYS A 198 -15.87 8.71 -15.86
C LYS A 198 -15.60 8.12 -17.26
N LYS A 199 -14.40 8.32 -17.76
CA LYS A 199 -14.03 8.03 -19.17
C LYS A 199 -13.08 6.85 -19.32
N GLY A 200 -12.48 6.35 -18.21
CA GLY A 200 -11.38 5.39 -18.26
C GLY A 200 -10.15 6.02 -18.88
N THR A 201 -9.35 5.19 -19.53
CA THR A 201 -8.12 5.59 -20.23
C THR A 201 -8.22 5.37 -21.73
N ASP A 202 -7.35 6.00 -22.51
CA ASP A 202 -7.23 5.72 -23.92
C ASP A 202 -6.54 4.35 -24.15
N LYS A 203 -6.70 3.83 -25.39
CA LYS A 203 -6.21 2.51 -25.76
C LYS A 203 -4.67 2.40 -25.73
N LYS A 204 -3.97 3.48 -26.06
CA LYS A 204 -2.51 3.53 -26.12
C LYS A 204 -1.92 3.48 -24.71
N THR A 205 -2.43 4.30 -23.79
CA THR A 205 -2.02 4.33 -22.39
C THR A 205 -2.27 2.98 -21.70
N LEU A 206 -3.46 2.37 -21.91
CA LEU A 206 -3.76 1.06 -21.34
C LEU A 206 -2.80 -0.02 -21.84
N ALA A 207 -2.51 -0.04 -23.15
CA ALA A 207 -1.58 -1.00 -23.75
C ALA A 207 -0.14 -0.81 -23.22
N LYS A 208 0.31 0.45 -23.05
CA LYS A 208 1.62 0.79 -22.48
C LYS A 208 1.74 0.27 -21.05
N VAL A 209 0.76 0.56 -20.19
CA VAL A 209 0.73 0.14 -18.79
C VAL A 209 0.76 -1.38 -18.67
N LYS A 210 -0.09 -2.08 -19.41
CA LYS A 210 -0.09 -3.54 -19.41
C LYS A 210 1.26 -4.14 -19.78
N LYS A 211 1.86 -3.64 -20.87
CA LYS A 211 3.19 -4.10 -21.29
C LYS A 211 4.24 -3.85 -20.21
N GLN A 212 4.19 -2.69 -19.53
CA GLN A 212 5.13 -2.35 -18.47
C GLN A 212 4.97 -3.28 -17.27
N LEU A 213 3.74 -3.53 -16.81
CA LEU A 213 3.45 -4.45 -15.69
C LEU A 213 3.96 -5.86 -15.97
N ILE A 214 3.69 -6.39 -17.19
CA ILE A 214 4.15 -7.72 -17.58
C ILE A 214 5.68 -7.77 -17.64
N SER A 215 6.32 -6.81 -18.30
CA SER A 215 7.79 -6.76 -18.39
C SER A 215 8.47 -6.61 -17.01
N THR A 216 7.88 -5.83 -16.12
CA THR A 216 8.36 -5.70 -14.73
C THR A 216 8.24 -7.03 -13.98
N ARG A 217 7.13 -7.74 -14.16
CA ARG A 217 6.93 -9.07 -13.58
C ARG A 217 7.97 -10.08 -14.08
N GLU A 218 8.23 -10.12 -15.39
CA GLU A 218 9.22 -11.01 -16.01
C GLU A 218 10.63 -10.80 -15.45
N LYS A 219 11.01 -9.58 -15.13
CA LYS A 219 12.27 -9.26 -14.47
C LYS A 219 12.25 -9.68 -13.00
N ASN A 220 11.18 -9.40 -12.29
CA ASN A 220 11.08 -9.64 -10.86
C ASN A 220 11.11 -11.13 -10.50
N ILE A 221 10.48 -12.00 -11.31
CA ILE A 221 10.49 -13.46 -11.08
C ILE A 221 11.89 -14.09 -11.17
N GLN A 222 12.89 -13.36 -11.65
CA GLN A 222 14.30 -13.79 -11.65
C GLN A 222 14.98 -13.58 -10.29
N THR A 223 14.29 -13.01 -9.31
CA THR A 223 14.89 -12.62 -8.02
C THR A 223 14.31 -13.41 -6.85
N ASN A 224 15.16 -13.80 -5.90
CA ASN A 224 14.72 -14.44 -4.64
C ASN A 224 13.77 -13.53 -3.84
N SER A 225 13.99 -12.22 -3.89
CA SER A 225 13.14 -11.25 -3.18
C SER A 225 11.68 -11.31 -3.66
N PHE A 226 11.48 -11.46 -4.97
CA PHE A 226 10.15 -11.63 -5.54
C PHE A 226 9.50 -12.90 -5.00
N TRP A 227 10.16 -14.05 -5.09
CA TRP A 227 9.60 -15.32 -4.67
C TRP A 227 9.28 -15.35 -3.19
N ARG A 228 10.19 -14.84 -2.36
CA ARG A 228 9.93 -14.73 -0.92
C ARG A 228 8.65 -13.95 -0.64
N SER A 229 8.51 -12.74 -1.21
CA SER A 229 7.36 -11.88 -0.97
C SER A 229 6.07 -12.44 -1.59
N TYR A 230 6.18 -13.06 -2.76
CA TYR A 230 5.06 -13.67 -3.45
C TYR A 230 4.49 -14.86 -2.67
N ILE A 231 5.35 -15.81 -2.29
CA ILE A 231 4.94 -17.00 -1.52
C ILE A 231 4.38 -16.58 -0.16
N GLN A 232 5.07 -15.68 0.55
CA GLN A 232 4.60 -15.16 1.83
C GLN A 232 3.20 -14.53 1.71
N GLY A 233 2.97 -13.70 0.71
CA GLY A 233 1.67 -13.07 0.48
C GLY A 233 0.57 -14.11 0.14
N LYS A 234 0.89 -15.09 -0.70
CA LYS A 234 -0.05 -16.15 -1.07
C LYS A 234 -0.45 -17.02 0.13
N VAL A 235 0.52 -17.40 0.93
CA VAL A 235 0.26 -18.17 2.17
C VAL A 235 -0.55 -17.36 3.17
N LEU A 236 -0.19 -16.09 3.39
CA LEU A 236 -0.91 -15.20 4.30
C LEU A 236 -2.38 -15.02 3.90
N TYR A 237 -2.63 -14.90 2.60
CA TYR A 237 -3.99 -14.64 2.09
C TYR A 237 -4.77 -15.93 1.78
N GLY A 238 -4.12 -17.09 1.83
CA GLY A 238 -4.73 -18.36 1.43
C GLY A 238 -5.03 -18.44 -0.07
N ASP A 239 -4.23 -17.72 -0.89
CA ASP A 239 -4.38 -17.66 -2.32
C ASP A 239 -3.54 -18.75 -3.02
N ASP A 240 -3.89 -19.11 -4.27
CA ASP A 240 -3.13 -20.08 -5.06
C ASP A 240 -1.74 -19.53 -5.44
N ILE A 241 -0.71 -20.29 -5.08
CA ILE A 241 0.69 -19.97 -5.41
C ILE A 241 0.93 -20.10 -6.92
N ASN A 242 0.25 -21.02 -7.61
CA ASN A 242 0.42 -21.26 -9.04
C ASN A 242 -0.10 -20.11 -9.92
N ALA A 243 -0.90 -19.20 -9.36
CA ALA A 243 -1.40 -18.02 -10.05
C ALA A 243 -0.29 -17.08 -10.58
N VAL A 244 0.99 -17.34 -10.25
CA VAL A 244 2.14 -16.61 -10.83
C VAL A 244 2.16 -16.74 -12.36
N ASN A 245 1.77 -17.89 -12.89
CA ASN A 245 1.76 -18.17 -14.33
C ASN A 245 0.62 -17.45 -15.08
N GLU A 246 -0.44 -17.07 -14.38
CA GLU A 246 -1.63 -16.43 -14.96
C GLU A 246 -1.53 -14.90 -14.98
N TYR A 247 -0.45 -14.33 -14.44
CA TYR A 247 -0.33 -12.89 -14.25
C TYR A 247 -0.48 -12.09 -15.55
N ALA A 248 0.17 -12.52 -16.62
CA ALA A 248 0.11 -11.84 -17.92
C ALA A 248 -1.31 -11.86 -18.50
N ASP A 249 -2.00 -13.00 -18.40
CA ASP A 249 -3.38 -13.14 -18.88
C ASP A 249 -4.35 -12.30 -18.04
N MET A 250 -4.17 -12.29 -16.74
CA MET A 250 -4.95 -11.43 -15.84
C MET A 250 -4.76 -9.94 -16.18
N VAL A 251 -3.52 -9.48 -16.35
CA VAL A 251 -3.23 -8.09 -16.78
C VAL A 251 -3.89 -7.80 -18.13
N ASN A 252 -3.74 -8.69 -19.11
CA ASN A 252 -4.32 -8.53 -20.44
C ASN A 252 -5.86 -8.54 -20.44
N SER A 253 -6.47 -9.24 -19.50
CA SER A 253 -7.92 -9.29 -19.35
C SER A 253 -8.55 -7.99 -18.84
N VAL A 254 -7.78 -7.08 -18.24
CA VAL A 254 -8.31 -5.81 -17.74
C VAL A 254 -8.65 -4.89 -18.90
N THR A 255 -9.89 -4.44 -18.95
CA THR A 255 -10.40 -3.54 -19.99
C THR A 255 -10.58 -2.11 -19.44
N LYS A 256 -10.69 -1.15 -20.35
CA LYS A 256 -11.11 0.21 -19.99
C LYS A 256 -12.40 0.23 -19.18
N LYS A 257 -13.36 -0.65 -19.52
CA LYS A 257 -14.64 -0.77 -18.84
C LYS A 257 -14.45 -1.26 -17.39
N ASP A 258 -13.49 -2.16 -17.16
CA ASP A 258 -13.19 -2.64 -15.80
C ASP A 258 -12.68 -1.51 -14.91
N LEU A 259 -11.81 -0.63 -15.43
CA LEU A 259 -11.32 0.54 -14.68
C LEU A 259 -12.46 1.48 -14.31
N VAL A 260 -13.32 1.81 -15.27
CA VAL A 260 -14.50 2.67 -15.03
C VAL A 260 -15.46 2.03 -14.02
N ASN A 261 -15.74 0.74 -14.16
CA ASN A 261 -16.63 0.01 -13.26
C ASN A 261 -16.06 -0.06 -11.84
N PHE A 262 -14.75 -0.29 -11.71
CA PHE A 262 -14.06 -0.28 -10.42
C PHE A 262 -14.20 1.07 -9.73
N MET A 263 -13.84 2.15 -10.43
CA MET A 263 -13.95 3.52 -9.90
C MET A 263 -15.39 3.87 -9.54
N LYS A 264 -16.36 3.50 -10.38
CA LYS A 264 -17.78 3.76 -10.12
C LYS A 264 -18.31 3.00 -8.91
N LYS A 265 -17.86 1.76 -8.70
CA LYS A 265 -18.38 0.90 -7.62
C LYS A 265 -17.72 1.21 -6.28
N TYR A 266 -16.41 1.45 -6.28
CA TYR A 266 -15.63 1.47 -5.05
C TYR A 266 -15.04 2.84 -4.70
N PHE A 267 -14.95 3.79 -5.65
CA PHE A 267 -14.27 5.06 -5.37
C PHE A 267 -15.23 6.13 -4.85
N ASN A 268 -15.01 6.57 -3.62
CA ASN A 268 -15.76 7.68 -3.02
C ASN A 268 -14.86 8.94 -3.01
N TYR A 269 -15.22 9.92 -3.85
CA TYR A 269 -14.50 11.18 -3.99
C TYR A 269 -14.69 12.15 -2.81
N ASP A 270 -15.68 11.88 -1.95
CA ASP A 270 -15.99 12.69 -0.79
C ASP A 270 -15.43 12.09 0.51
N ASN A 271 -14.52 11.11 0.38
CA ASN A 271 -13.88 10.44 1.50
C ASN A 271 -12.37 10.25 1.26
N TYR A 272 -11.59 11.23 1.69
CA TYR A 272 -10.13 11.20 1.60
C TYR A 272 -9.49 12.10 2.66
N THR A 273 -8.22 11.86 2.91
CA THR A 273 -7.38 12.70 3.74
C THR A 273 -6.44 13.52 2.86
N ARG A 274 -6.35 14.82 3.11
CA ARG A 274 -5.36 15.71 2.54
C ARG A 274 -4.49 16.30 3.65
N VAL A 275 -3.18 16.23 3.49
CA VAL A 275 -2.24 16.94 4.32
C VAL A 275 -1.28 17.73 3.44
N ASP A 276 -1.10 18.99 3.78
CA ASP A 276 -0.09 19.86 3.18
C ASP A 276 1.04 20.08 4.19
N LEU A 277 2.28 19.90 3.78
CA LEU A 277 3.44 20.39 4.53
C LEU A 277 3.87 21.70 3.92
N LYS A 278 3.91 22.76 4.72
CA LYS A 278 4.30 24.11 4.30
C LYS A 278 5.44 24.65 5.17
N PRO A 279 6.26 25.58 4.67
CA PRO A 279 7.29 26.21 5.50
C PRO A 279 6.69 26.98 6.67
N GLU A 280 7.43 26.98 7.77
CA GLU A 280 7.25 27.94 8.85
C GLU A 280 7.64 29.31 8.31
N LYS A 281 6.82 30.32 8.44
CA LYS A 281 7.11 31.65 7.94
C LYS A 281 8.36 32.25 8.56
#